data_6f7baf12d2568595196b4ddb27245911
#
_entry.id   6f7baf12d2568595196b4ddb27245911
#
_cell.length_a   1.000
_cell.length_b   1.000
_cell.length_c   1.000
_cell.angle_alpha   90.00
_cell.angle_beta   90.00
_cell.angle_gamma   90.00
#
_symmetry.space_group_name_H-M   'P 1'
#
loop_
_entity.id
_entity.type
_entity.pdbx_description
1 polymer ?
#
loop_
_entity_poly.entity_id
_entity_poly.type
_entity_poly.pdbx_seq_one_letter_code
_entity_poly.pdbx_strand_id
1 'polypeptide(L)'
;GICLNLGEKFDRQDHLIIRLYEPYNNNPIEALGRIVWIKAAHDFPAYNNHYDMGVKIIFIDETNHARLQHMAQHYESLIRK
;
A
#
# COMPACT_ATOMS: atom_id res chain seq x y z
N GLY A 1 4.15 -7.66 -1.60
CA GLY A 1 3.28 -6.68 -2.21
C GLY A 1 2.38 -5.97 -1.22
N ILE A 2 1.77 -4.93 -1.67
CA ILE A 2 0.87 -4.11 -0.87
C ILE A 2 -0.47 -4.05 -1.58
N CYS A 3 -1.57 -4.15 -0.82
CA CYS A 3 -2.91 -3.91 -1.33
C CYS A 3 -3.37 -2.54 -0.89
N LEU A 4 -3.81 -1.72 -1.84
CA LEU A 4 -4.32 -0.39 -1.59
C LEU A 4 -5.78 -0.30 -2.02
N ASN A 5 -6.58 0.46 -1.27
CA ASN A 5 -7.94 0.82 -1.65
C ASN A 5 -7.99 2.32 -1.88
N LEU A 6 -8.22 2.74 -3.10
CA LEU A 6 -8.18 4.14 -3.49
C LEU A 6 -9.44 4.56 -4.23
N GLY A 7 -9.84 5.82 -4.06
CA GLY A 7 -10.97 6.41 -4.77
C GLY A 7 -10.66 6.85 -6.20
N GLU A 8 -9.41 6.76 -6.62
CA GLU A 8 -8.99 7.10 -7.98
C GLU A 8 -8.71 5.85 -8.78
N LYS A 9 -9.02 5.91 -10.07
CA LYS A 9 -8.70 4.83 -10.99
C LYS A 9 -7.33 5.03 -11.58
N PHE A 10 -6.46 4.04 -11.36
CA PHE A 10 -5.16 3.97 -12.02
C PHE A 10 -5.17 2.85 -13.05
N ASP A 11 -4.19 2.85 -13.93
CA ASP A 11 -4.02 1.77 -14.91
C ASP A 11 -3.03 0.74 -14.41
N ARG A 12 -3.17 -0.50 -14.89
CA ARG A 12 -2.16 -1.53 -14.65
C ARG A 12 -0.84 -1.04 -15.25
N GLN A 13 0.26 -1.38 -14.57
CA GLN A 13 1.62 -0.95 -14.90
C GLN A 13 1.96 0.49 -14.54
N ASP A 14 1.02 1.26 -14.00
CA ASP A 14 1.33 2.58 -13.47
C ASP A 14 2.30 2.47 -12.30
N HIS A 15 3.22 3.44 -12.24
CA HIS A 15 4.18 3.54 -11.15
C HIS A 15 3.66 4.57 -10.14
N LEU A 16 3.84 4.24 -8.87
CA LEU A 16 3.40 5.08 -7.76
C LEU A 16 4.56 5.28 -6.78
N ILE A 17 4.64 6.48 -6.22
CA ILE A 17 5.44 6.67 -5.02
C ILE A 17 4.52 6.49 -3.82
N ILE A 18 4.84 5.49 -3.01
CA ILE A 18 4.08 5.15 -1.83
C ILE A 18 4.74 5.79 -0.63
N ARG A 19 3.97 6.52 0.16
CA ARG A 19 4.42 7.09 1.43
C ARG A 19 3.56 6.56 2.54
N LEU A 20 4.18 5.85 3.47
CA LEU A 20 3.51 5.30 4.64
C LEU A 20 4.01 6.00 5.89
N TYR A 21 3.10 6.48 6.69
CA TYR A 21 3.43 7.18 7.93
C TYR A 21 3.22 6.27 9.12
N GLU A 22 4.27 6.09 9.90
CA GLU A 22 4.16 5.44 11.20
C GLU A 22 3.52 6.41 12.21
N PRO A 23 2.77 5.92 13.20
CA PRO A 23 2.26 6.78 14.27
C PRO A 23 3.40 7.55 14.94
N TYR A 24 3.20 8.85 15.14
CA TYR A 24 4.15 9.74 15.83
C TYR A 24 5.48 9.95 15.11
N ASN A 25 5.57 9.61 13.83
CA ASN A 25 6.77 9.81 13.04
C ASN A 25 6.42 10.58 11.77
N ASN A 26 6.98 11.77 11.63
CA ASN A 26 6.71 12.64 10.46
C ASN A 26 7.54 12.27 9.23
N ASN A 27 8.49 11.35 9.38
CA ASN A 27 9.34 10.91 8.28
C ASN A 27 8.72 9.66 7.64
N PRO A 28 8.13 9.77 6.45
CA PRO A 28 7.43 8.63 5.85
C PRO A 28 8.39 7.55 5.37
N ILE A 29 7.88 6.33 5.33
CA ILE A 29 8.51 5.23 4.60
C ILE A 29 8.16 5.43 3.13
N GLU A 30 9.14 5.58 2.26
CA GLU A 30 8.92 5.79 0.84
C GLU A 30 9.36 4.59 0.03
N ALA A 31 8.57 4.24 -0.96
CA ALA A 31 8.87 3.17 -1.89
C ALA A 31 8.31 3.51 -3.28
N LEU A 32 8.97 3.01 -4.31
CA LEU A 32 8.43 3.03 -5.67
C LEU A 32 7.70 1.71 -5.91
N GLY A 33 6.45 1.80 -6.30
CA GLY A 33 5.62 0.65 -6.60
C GLY A 33 5.10 0.67 -8.02
N ARG A 34 4.65 -0.50 -8.48
CA ARG A 34 3.96 -0.65 -9.76
C ARG A 34 2.66 -1.41 -9.52
N ILE A 35 1.58 -0.91 -10.11
CA ILE A 35 0.27 -1.57 -10.02
C ILE A 35 0.31 -2.83 -10.87
N VAL A 36 0.02 -3.98 -10.26
CA VAL A 36 0.03 -5.28 -10.94
C VAL A 36 -1.35 -5.86 -11.15
N TRP A 37 -2.34 -5.46 -10.34
CA TRP A 37 -3.75 -5.81 -10.57
C TRP A 37 -4.66 -4.74 -10.01
N ILE A 38 -5.85 -4.64 -10.58
CA ILE A 38 -6.88 -3.69 -10.16
C ILE A 38 -8.20 -4.44 -10.13
N LYS A 39 -8.99 -4.21 -9.08
CA LYS A 39 -10.32 -4.76 -8.95
C LYS A 39 -11.27 -3.68 -8.40
N ALA A 40 -12.43 -3.51 -9.02
CA ALA A 40 -13.44 -2.62 -8.48
C ALA A 40 -13.98 -3.18 -7.18
N ALA A 41 -14.06 -2.33 -6.14
CA ALA A 41 -14.62 -2.72 -4.86
C ALA A 41 -16.14 -2.55 -4.92
N HIS A 42 -16.87 -3.67 -4.85
CA HIS A 42 -18.32 -3.69 -5.00
C HIS A 42 -19.08 -3.84 -3.68
N ASP A 43 -18.37 -3.98 -2.56
CA ASP A 43 -18.98 -4.34 -1.29
C ASP A 43 -19.85 -3.23 -0.68
N PHE A 44 -19.67 -2.01 -1.15
CA PHE A 44 -20.44 -0.86 -0.68
C PHE A 44 -20.92 -0.02 -1.86
N PRO A 45 -22.20 -0.17 -2.26
CA PRO A 45 -22.73 0.58 -3.39
C PRO A 45 -22.61 2.10 -3.28
N ALA A 46 -22.57 2.62 -2.04
CA ALA A 46 -22.36 4.05 -1.80
C ALA A 46 -20.95 4.54 -2.15
N TYR A 47 -20.01 3.62 -2.33
CA TYR A 47 -18.61 3.93 -2.63
C TYR A 47 -18.20 3.34 -3.97
N ASN A 48 -18.99 3.62 -5.00
CA ASN A 48 -18.84 3.02 -6.33
C ASN A 48 -17.50 3.30 -7.00
N ASN A 49 -16.73 4.26 -6.49
CA ASN A 49 -15.49 4.71 -7.11
C ASN A 49 -14.24 4.20 -6.41
N HIS A 50 -14.37 3.19 -5.58
CA HIS A 50 -13.22 2.60 -4.90
C HIS A 50 -12.68 1.40 -5.67
N TYR A 51 -11.38 1.29 -5.70
CA TYR A 51 -10.67 0.21 -6.38
C TYR A 51 -9.67 -0.40 -5.43
N ASP A 52 -9.65 -1.74 -5.40
CA ASP A 52 -8.58 -2.48 -4.75
C ASP A 52 -7.46 -2.69 -5.75
N MET A 53 -6.24 -2.41 -5.36
CA MET A 53 -5.07 -2.51 -6.23
C MET A 53 -3.96 -3.25 -5.53
N GLY A 54 -3.38 -4.21 -6.22
CA GLY A 54 -2.15 -4.85 -5.79
C GLY A 54 -0.96 -4.07 -6.35
N VAL A 55 -0.02 -3.76 -5.48
CA VAL A 55 1.18 -3.01 -5.85
C VAL A 55 2.41 -3.83 -5.52
N LYS A 56 3.27 -4.00 -6.51
CA LYS A 56 4.58 -4.61 -6.34
C LYS A 56 5.59 -3.51 -6.05
N ILE A 57 6.38 -3.68 -5.01
CA ILE A 57 7.46 -2.75 -4.70
C ILE A 57 8.61 -3.00 -5.68
N ILE A 58 8.96 -1.96 -6.44
CA ILE A 58 10.02 -2.01 -7.43
C ILE A 58 11.34 -1.56 -6.82
N PHE A 59 11.30 -0.52 -6.00
CA PHE A 59 12.49 0.00 -5.34
C PHE A 59 12.13 0.56 -3.96
N ILE A 60 12.98 0.24 -3.01
CA ILE A 60 12.92 0.79 -1.67
C ILE A 60 14.36 0.77 -1.11
N ASP A 61 14.79 1.84 -0.46
CA ASP A 61 16.12 1.86 0.14
C ASP A 61 16.19 0.98 1.40
N GLU A 62 17.40 0.67 1.84
CA GLU A 62 17.61 -0.26 2.96
C GLU A 62 16.96 0.22 4.26
N THR A 63 17.05 1.50 4.56
CA THR A 63 16.48 2.08 5.78
C THR A 63 14.95 1.97 5.77
N ASN A 64 14.32 2.35 4.67
CA ASN A 64 12.87 2.24 4.53
C ASN A 64 12.39 0.80 4.47
N HIS A 65 13.19 -0.08 3.85
CA HIS A 65 12.87 -1.51 3.81
C HIS A 65 12.83 -2.12 5.21
N ALA A 66 13.82 -1.80 6.04
CA ALA A 66 13.84 -2.27 7.42
C ALA A 66 12.65 -1.74 8.23
N ARG A 67 12.31 -0.48 8.03
CA ARG A 67 11.14 0.13 8.69
C ARG A 67 9.84 -0.54 8.25
N LEU A 68 9.70 -0.80 6.97
CA LEU A 68 8.51 -1.46 6.43
C LEU A 68 8.36 -2.89 6.97
N GLN A 69 9.46 -3.65 7.03
CA GLN A 69 9.44 -4.99 7.60
C GLN A 69 9.04 -4.97 9.08
N HIS A 70 9.58 -4.04 9.84
CA HIS A 70 9.23 -3.90 11.24
C HIS A 70 7.75 -3.58 11.43
N MET A 71 7.21 -2.67 10.63
CA MET A 71 5.81 -2.31 10.67
C MET A 71 4.92 -3.50 10.31
N ALA A 72 5.27 -4.25 9.28
CA ALA A 72 4.51 -5.43 8.87
C ALA A 72 4.47 -6.50 9.95
N GLN A 73 5.61 -6.76 10.60
CA GLN A 73 5.69 -7.71 11.72
C GLN A 73 4.82 -7.26 12.90
N HIS A 74 4.81 -5.97 13.20
CA HIS A 74 3.99 -5.43 14.26
C HIS A 74 2.50 -5.64 13.99
N TYR A 75 2.05 -5.37 12.76
CA TYR A 75 0.66 -5.59 12.37
C TYR A 75 0.29 -7.07 12.38
N GLU A 76 1.17 -7.95 11.94
CA GLU A 76 0.92 -9.39 12.03
C GLU A 76 0.72 -9.84 13.47
N SER A 77 1.54 -9.32 14.39
CA SER A 77 1.42 -9.63 15.82
C SER A 77 0.09 -9.19 16.41
N LEU A 78 -0.48 -8.08 15.92
CA LEU A 78 -1.76 -7.57 16.38
C LEU A 78 -2.95 -8.36 15.82
N ILE A 79 -2.81 -8.91 14.62
CA ILE A 79 -3.88 -9.60 13.91
C ILE A 79 -3.96 -11.08 14.29
N ARG A 80 -2.82 -11.70 14.56
CA ARG A 80 -2.73 -13.11 14.93
C ARG A 80 -2.99 -13.31 16.42
N LYS A 81 -4.21 -13.34 16.79
CA LYS A 81 -4.56 -13.71 18.17
C LYS A 81 -5.26 -15.04 18.23
#